data_392e688c95dcc901f895276dee2a22f1
#
_entry.id   392e688c95dcc901f895276dee2a22f1
#
_cell.length_a   1.000
_cell.length_b   1.000
_cell.length_c   1.000
_cell.angle_alpha   90.00
_cell.angle_beta   90.00
_cell.angle_gamma   90.00
#
_symmetry.space_group_name_H-M   'P 1'
#
loop_
_entity.id
_entity.type
_entity.pdbx_description
1 polymer ?
#
loop_
_entity_poly.entity_id
_entity_poly.type
_entity_poly.pdbx_seq_one_letter_code
_entity_poly.pdbx_strand_id
1 'polypeptide(L)'
;MAQEPLATKGNYLHIYDFRVQKGHEEEFVRSFEKFDYSDGNPMHKSKAQVKDGVLCRDTEDPQRFFLIAEWADIDEHARIRKILANEIKPEFIKFIEGGKFIPKYVEVVSSTPEEILNTAAS
;
A
#
# COMPACT_ATOMS: atom_id res chain seq x y z
N MET A 1 16.21 7.00 -20.05
CA MET A 1 15.55 7.43 -18.83
C MET A 1 16.13 6.66 -17.64
N ALA A 2 16.56 7.35 -16.60
CA ALA A 2 17.13 6.70 -15.43
C ALA A 2 16.05 5.94 -14.65
N GLN A 3 16.43 4.81 -14.11
CA GLN A 3 15.56 4.07 -13.19
C GLN A 3 15.69 4.62 -11.78
N GLU A 4 14.62 4.55 -11.01
CA GLU A 4 14.63 4.88 -9.60
C GLU A 4 14.48 3.60 -8.79
N PRO A 5 15.16 3.48 -7.62
CA PRO A 5 14.93 2.32 -6.76
C PRO A 5 13.47 2.29 -6.31
N LEU A 6 12.93 1.08 -6.19
CA LEU A 6 11.55 0.91 -5.75
C LEU A 6 11.35 1.42 -4.31
N ALA A 7 12.37 1.25 -3.47
CA ALA A 7 12.35 1.69 -2.08
C ALA A 7 13.77 1.97 -1.60
N THR A 8 13.88 2.71 -0.51
CA THR A 8 15.17 3.12 0.07
C THR A 8 15.59 2.18 1.19
N LYS A 9 16.85 1.72 1.15
CA LYS A 9 17.41 0.90 2.22
C LYS A 9 17.25 1.61 3.56
N GLY A 10 16.81 0.88 4.58
CA GLY A 10 16.59 1.41 5.90
C GLY A 10 15.15 1.86 6.15
N ASN A 11 14.37 2.07 5.11
CA ASN A 11 12.95 2.35 5.24
C ASN A 11 12.15 1.03 5.30
N TYR A 12 10.85 1.15 5.35
CA TYR A 12 9.95 0.01 5.54
C TYR A 12 8.88 0.00 4.47
N LEU A 13 8.35 -1.19 4.18
CA LEU A 13 7.16 -1.31 3.37
C LEU A 13 6.05 -1.86 4.25
N HIS A 14 4.83 -1.31 4.12
CA HIS A 14 3.66 -2.04 4.56
C HIS A 14 3.16 -2.87 3.38
N ILE A 15 2.72 -4.08 3.66
CA ILE A 15 2.15 -4.95 2.65
C ILE A 15 0.84 -5.50 3.22
N TYR A 16 -0.27 -5.13 2.58
CA TYR A 16 -1.56 -5.77 2.84
C TYR A 16 -1.74 -6.87 1.81
N ASP A 17 -2.08 -8.06 2.26
CA ASP A 17 -2.38 -9.22 1.42
C ASP A 17 -3.78 -9.70 1.82
N PHE A 18 -4.75 -9.60 0.91
CA PHE A 18 -6.13 -9.89 1.25
C PHE A 18 -6.89 -10.40 0.04
N ARG A 19 -8.05 -11.03 0.33
CA ARG A 19 -8.95 -11.51 -0.72
C ARG A 19 -10.20 -10.67 -0.74
N VAL A 20 -10.61 -10.29 -1.95
CA VAL A 20 -11.87 -9.61 -2.18
C VAL A 20 -12.94 -10.67 -2.48
N GLN A 21 -14.18 -10.44 -2.04
CA GLN A 21 -15.29 -11.31 -2.28
C GLN A 21 -15.49 -11.54 -3.78
N LYS A 22 -15.71 -12.79 -4.15
CA LYS A 22 -15.88 -13.17 -5.55
C LYS A 22 -17.04 -12.41 -6.19
N GLY A 23 -16.80 -11.83 -7.35
CA GLY A 23 -17.80 -11.06 -8.09
C GLY A 23 -17.82 -9.57 -7.72
N HIS A 24 -17.08 -9.16 -6.68
CA HIS A 24 -17.05 -7.78 -6.20
C HIS A 24 -15.71 -7.10 -6.45
N GLU A 25 -14.85 -7.68 -7.29
CA GLU A 25 -13.50 -7.17 -7.51
C GLU A 25 -13.52 -5.75 -8.08
N GLU A 26 -14.34 -5.50 -9.08
CA GLU A 26 -14.41 -4.18 -9.71
C GLU A 26 -15.04 -3.13 -8.78
N GLU A 27 -16.06 -3.53 -8.02
CA GLU A 27 -16.64 -2.64 -7.01
C GLU A 27 -15.65 -2.26 -5.93
N PHE A 28 -14.84 -3.24 -5.51
CA PHE A 28 -13.79 -2.99 -4.53
C PHE A 28 -12.79 -1.94 -5.04
N VAL A 29 -12.30 -2.09 -6.26
CA VAL A 29 -11.35 -1.14 -6.84
C VAL A 29 -11.94 0.26 -6.88
N ARG A 30 -13.18 0.40 -7.35
CA ARG A 30 -13.84 1.71 -7.41
C ARG A 30 -14.02 2.33 -6.02
N SER A 31 -14.43 1.52 -5.05
CA SER A 31 -14.63 1.98 -3.67
C SER A 31 -13.30 2.38 -3.03
N PHE A 32 -12.25 1.60 -3.28
CA PHE A 32 -10.91 1.91 -2.80
C PHE A 32 -10.42 3.24 -3.37
N GLU A 33 -10.54 3.43 -4.69
CA GLU A 33 -10.10 4.66 -5.34
C GLU A 33 -10.87 5.88 -4.85
N LYS A 34 -12.17 5.73 -4.63
CA LYS A 34 -13.00 6.82 -4.12
C LYS A 34 -12.49 7.30 -2.76
N PHE A 35 -12.10 6.38 -1.88
CA PHE A 35 -11.54 6.72 -0.58
C PHE A 35 -10.11 7.25 -0.72
N ASP A 36 -9.28 6.56 -1.51
CA ASP A 36 -7.87 6.89 -1.65
C ASP A 36 -7.66 8.29 -2.24
N TYR A 37 -8.52 8.69 -3.18
CA TYR A 37 -8.43 10.01 -3.82
C TYR A 37 -9.09 11.12 -3.02
N SER A 38 -9.75 10.78 -1.91
CA SER A 38 -10.46 11.76 -1.09
C SER A 38 -9.53 12.44 -0.09
N ASP A 39 -9.94 13.61 0.40
CA ASP A 39 -9.23 14.30 1.49
C ASP A 39 -9.37 13.57 2.82
N GLY A 40 -10.28 12.60 2.92
CA GLY A 40 -10.52 11.85 4.14
C GLY A 40 -9.47 10.78 4.44
N ASN A 41 -8.54 10.52 3.52
CA ASN A 41 -7.49 9.53 3.74
C ASN A 41 -6.28 10.17 4.45
N PRO A 42 -6.07 9.89 5.76
CA PRO A 42 -4.98 10.52 6.50
C PRO A 42 -3.59 10.01 6.12
N MET A 43 -3.50 8.87 5.42
CA MET A 43 -2.21 8.31 5.02
C MET A 43 -1.41 9.27 4.14
N HIS A 44 -2.08 9.97 3.22
CA HIS A 44 -1.43 10.92 2.32
C HIS A 44 -0.95 12.19 3.00
N LYS A 45 -1.40 12.43 4.23
CA LYS A 45 -1.04 13.63 5.00
C LYS A 45 0.13 13.39 5.94
N SER A 46 0.61 12.16 6.04
CA SER A 46 1.69 11.81 6.94
C SER A 46 3.05 12.08 6.31
N LYS A 47 3.92 12.74 7.06
CA LYS A 47 5.31 12.97 6.65
C LYS A 47 6.15 11.70 6.71
N ALA A 48 5.67 10.66 7.39
CA ALA A 48 6.35 9.37 7.48
C ALA A 48 6.17 8.52 6.22
N GLN A 49 5.16 8.82 5.39
CA GLN A 49 4.99 8.13 4.13
C GLN A 49 5.99 8.67 3.10
N VAL A 50 6.86 7.81 2.61
CA VAL A 50 7.92 8.18 1.66
C VAL A 50 7.42 8.11 0.23
N LYS A 51 6.71 7.03 -0.10
CA LYS A 51 6.07 6.84 -1.40
C LYS A 51 4.66 6.34 -1.20
N ASP A 52 3.75 6.89 -2.00
CA ASP A 52 2.35 6.51 -1.94
C ASP A 52 2.14 5.06 -2.34
N GLY A 53 1.04 4.48 -1.86
CA GLY A 53 0.74 3.08 -2.07
C GLY A 53 0.24 2.77 -3.47
N VAL A 54 0.49 1.55 -3.88
CA VAL A 54 -0.10 1.00 -5.10
C VAL A 54 -0.96 -0.19 -4.74
N LEU A 55 -2.13 -0.29 -5.38
CA LEU A 55 -3.01 -1.44 -5.25
C LEU A 55 -2.74 -2.37 -6.42
N CYS A 56 -2.36 -3.61 -6.11
CA CYS A 56 -2.01 -4.60 -7.11
C CYS A 56 -2.96 -5.79 -7.01
N ARG A 57 -3.22 -6.44 -8.15
CA ARG A 57 -3.99 -7.68 -8.19
C ARG A 57 -3.10 -8.80 -8.68
N ASP A 58 -3.21 -9.96 -8.03
CA ASP A 58 -2.49 -11.16 -8.45
C ASP A 58 -2.89 -11.52 -9.88
N THR A 59 -1.91 -11.74 -10.75
CA THR A 59 -2.18 -12.06 -12.15
C THR A 59 -2.81 -13.44 -12.34
N GLU A 60 -2.68 -14.33 -11.36
CA GLU A 60 -3.20 -15.69 -11.42
C GLU A 60 -4.46 -15.90 -10.57
N ASP A 61 -4.76 -14.97 -9.66
CA ASP A 61 -5.91 -15.07 -8.76
C ASP A 61 -6.60 -13.70 -8.68
N PRO A 62 -7.68 -13.50 -9.43
CA PRO A 62 -8.30 -12.17 -9.52
C PRO A 62 -8.93 -11.68 -8.22
N GLN A 63 -9.08 -12.53 -7.21
CA GLN A 63 -9.60 -12.11 -5.91
C GLN A 63 -8.50 -11.65 -4.95
N ARG A 64 -7.22 -11.98 -5.24
CA ARG A 64 -6.12 -11.66 -4.35
C ARG A 64 -5.50 -10.33 -4.70
N PHE A 65 -5.43 -9.44 -3.71
CA PHE A 65 -4.92 -8.09 -3.86
C PHE A 65 -3.80 -7.82 -2.86
N PHE A 66 -2.92 -6.89 -3.25
CA PHE A 66 -1.84 -6.39 -2.40
C PHE A 66 -1.87 -4.88 -2.44
N LEU A 67 -1.71 -4.26 -1.27
CA LEU A 67 -1.53 -2.81 -1.17
C LEU A 67 -0.17 -2.56 -0.52
N ILE A 68 0.71 -1.84 -1.20
CA ILE A 68 2.10 -1.69 -0.79
C ILE A 68 2.48 -0.22 -0.84
N ALA A 69 3.11 0.29 0.23
CA ALA A 69 3.67 1.64 0.26
C ALA A 69 4.94 1.67 1.10
N GLU A 70 5.76 2.70 0.88
CA GLU A 70 7.01 2.88 1.60
C GLU A 70 6.86 3.90 2.73
N TRP A 71 7.37 3.56 3.92
CA TRP A 71 7.28 4.37 5.13
C TRP A 71 8.64 4.49 5.81
N ALA A 72 8.93 5.69 6.32
CA ALA A 72 10.11 5.89 7.15
C ALA A 72 9.89 5.46 8.60
N ASP A 73 8.62 5.38 9.05
CA ASP A 73 8.24 5.06 10.42
C ASP A 73 6.96 4.22 10.41
N ILE A 74 7.11 2.93 10.75
CA ILE A 74 5.96 2.01 10.76
C ILE A 74 5.05 2.21 11.96
N ASP A 75 5.55 2.77 13.06
CA ASP A 75 4.70 3.08 14.22
C ASP A 75 3.68 4.16 13.84
N GLU A 76 4.09 5.11 13.04
CA GLU A 76 3.19 6.15 12.53
C GLU A 76 2.12 5.54 11.61
N HIS A 77 2.51 4.62 10.73
CA HIS A 77 1.53 3.91 9.90
C HIS A 77 0.52 3.15 10.77
N ALA A 78 1.02 2.43 11.78
CA ALA A 78 0.14 1.66 12.67
C ALA A 78 -0.83 2.57 13.42
N ARG A 79 -0.39 3.75 13.85
CA ARG A 79 -1.24 4.73 14.51
C ARG A 79 -2.38 5.19 13.60
N ILE A 80 -2.04 5.55 12.37
CA ILE A 80 -3.03 6.03 11.38
C ILE A 80 -3.98 4.90 11.00
N ARG A 81 -3.47 3.68 10.87
CA ARG A 81 -4.29 2.52 10.55
C ARG A 81 -5.39 2.28 11.59
N LYS A 82 -5.08 2.49 12.86
CA LYS A 82 -6.09 2.35 13.92
C LYS A 82 -7.21 3.37 13.77
N ILE A 83 -6.87 4.59 13.35
CA ILE A 83 -7.87 5.62 13.06
C ILE A 83 -8.77 5.19 11.91
N LEU A 84 -8.17 4.64 10.83
CA LEU A 84 -8.93 4.15 9.71
C LEU A 84 -9.89 3.01 10.12
N ALA A 85 -9.38 2.05 10.89
CA ALA A 85 -10.17 0.88 11.26
C ALA A 85 -11.29 1.19 12.25
N ASN A 86 -11.04 2.12 13.20
CA ASN A 86 -11.94 2.34 14.33
C ASN A 86 -12.82 3.57 14.18
N GLU A 87 -12.38 4.58 13.43
CA GLU A 87 -13.09 5.86 13.35
C GLU A 87 -13.61 6.13 11.94
N ILE A 88 -12.76 6.05 10.92
CA ILE A 88 -13.13 6.38 9.54
C ILE A 88 -13.92 5.24 8.90
N LYS A 89 -13.48 4.01 9.08
CA LYS A 89 -14.14 2.78 8.59
C LYS A 89 -14.46 2.87 7.09
N PRO A 90 -13.42 2.90 6.23
CA PRO A 90 -13.64 3.05 4.79
C PRO A 90 -14.57 1.97 4.24
N GLU A 91 -15.44 2.37 3.31
CA GLU A 91 -16.45 1.48 2.76
C GLU A 91 -15.87 0.27 2.04
N PHE A 92 -14.68 0.40 1.42
CA PHE A 92 -14.10 -0.69 0.65
C PHE A 92 -13.83 -1.95 1.48
N ILE A 93 -13.72 -1.81 2.81
CA ILE A 93 -13.44 -2.95 3.70
C ILE A 93 -14.54 -4.00 3.64
N LYS A 94 -15.79 -3.60 3.37
CA LYS A 94 -16.92 -4.55 3.30
C LYS A 94 -16.76 -5.59 2.19
N PHE A 95 -15.96 -5.30 1.17
CA PHE A 95 -15.70 -6.23 0.07
C PHE A 95 -14.57 -7.21 0.35
N ILE A 96 -13.84 -7.04 1.44
CA ILE A 96 -12.74 -7.91 1.81
C ILE A 96 -13.27 -9.11 2.59
N GLU A 97 -12.87 -10.32 2.21
CA GLU A 97 -13.27 -11.53 2.92
C GLU A 97 -12.81 -11.44 4.37
N GLY A 98 -13.73 -11.72 5.29
CA GLY A 98 -13.47 -11.63 6.73
C GLY A 98 -13.42 -10.21 7.27
N GLY A 99 -13.48 -9.19 6.42
CA GLY A 99 -13.48 -7.79 6.84
C GLY A 99 -12.19 -7.34 7.53
N LYS A 100 -11.12 -8.12 7.43
CA LYS A 100 -9.84 -7.79 8.07
C LYS A 100 -8.86 -7.21 7.07
N PHE A 101 -8.20 -6.14 7.48
CA PHE A 101 -7.26 -5.39 6.67
C PHE A 101 -6.01 -5.16 7.53
N ILE A 102 -5.14 -6.18 7.56
CA ILE A 102 -4.00 -6.22 8.48
C ILE A 102 -2.70 -6.15 7.67
N PRO A 103 -1.82 -5.19 7.95
CA PRO A 103 -0.57 -5.07 7.23
C PRO A 103 0.51 -6.00 7.76
N LYS A 104 1.40 -6.39 6.86
CA LYS A 104 2.71 -6.91 7.23
C LYS A 104 3.72 -5.79 7.01
N TYR A 105 4.66 -5.63 7.95
CA TYR A 105 5.74 -4.67 7.80
C TYR A 105 7.03 -5.41 7.49
N VAL A 106 7.78 -4.89 6.52
CA VAL A 106 9.09 -5.44 6.16
C VAL A 106 10.10 -4.31 6.08
N GLU A 107 11.34 -4.59 6.45
CA GLU A 107 12.43 -3.63 6.35
C GLU A 107 13.13 -3.79 5.01
N VAL A 108 13.42 -2.68 4.35
CA VAL A 108 14.20 -2.69 3.11
C VAL A 108 15.68 -2.83 3.49
N VAL A 109 16.22 -4.04 3.34
CA VAL A 109 17.59 -4.34 3.76
C VAL A 109 18.62 -4.13 2.65
N SER A 110 18.16 -4.06 1.40
CA SER A 110 19.03 -3.82 0.26
C SER A 110 18.23 -3.14 -0.86
N SER A 111 18.85 -2.18 -1.51
CA SER A 111 18.27 -1.50 -2.66
C SER A 111 19.41 -1.15 -3.60
N THR A 112 19.21 -1.34 -4.91
CA THR A 112 20.26 -1.08 -5.89
C THR A 112 20.58 0.41 -5.93
N PRO A 113 21.85 0.80 -5.77
CA PRO A 113 22.22 2.22 -5.81
C PRO A 113 21.89 2.88 -7.15
N GLU A 114 21.55 4.17 -7.09
CA GLU A 114 21.17 4.93 -8.29
C GLU A 114 22.26 4.93 -9.35
N GLU A 115 23.55 4.98 -8.95
CA GLU A 115 24.66 4.96 -9.90
C GLU A 115 24.62 3.70 -10.78
N ILE A 116 24.27 2.55 -10.19
CA ILE A 116 24.18 1.30 -10.92
C ILE A 116 22.95 1.30 -11.82
N LEU A 117 21.82 1.80 -11.31
CA LEU A 117 20.58 1.90 -12.10
C LEU A 117 20.76 2.84 -13.30
N ASN A 118 21.45 3.96 -13.10
CA ASN A 118 21.72 4.90 -14.18
C ASN A 118 22.64 4.31 -15.25
N THR A 119 23.61 3.50 -14.85
CA THR A 119 24.48 2.79 -15.78
C THR A 119 23.68 1.82 -16.64
N ALA A 120 22.75 1.07 -16.01
CA ALA A 120 21.91 0.11 -16.73
C ALA A 120 20.94 0.80 -17.70
N ALA A 121 20.57 2.05 -17.44
CA ALA A 121 19.63 2.81 -18.24
C ALA A 121 20.27 3.50 -19.45
N SER A 122 21.59 3.55 -19.52
CA SER A 122 22.30 4.23 -20.60
C SER A 122 22.58 3.33 -21.80
#